data_6397cda6a7ad2e771960436b77236c4d
#
_entry.id   6397cda6a7ad2e771960436b77236c4d
#
_cell.length_a   1.000
_cell.length_b   1.000
_cell.length_c   1.000
_cell.angle_alpha   90.00
_cell.angle_beta   90.00
_cell.angle_gamma   90.00
#
_symmetry.space_group_name_H-M   'P 1'
#
loop_
_entity.id
_entity.type
_entity.pdbx_description
1 polymer ?
#
loop_
_entity_poly.entity_id
_entity_poly.type
_entity_poly.pdbx_seq_one_letter_code
_entity_poly.pdbx_strand_id
1 'polypeptide(L)'
;MKIVSWNCRGAFRVKFPIIQKLNADIYVIQECENPEKYPQHFSEFLPNYIWCGEKDSKGLGIFVKPNVKMELNDWPVYCLRHFISVKINDCIDLLGVWASPPYIEEYYIYQSINIDNYDENTLIIGDFNSNVIWDKDHGKRNHSAVVAELKAKNIVSAYHYVTGEQEGQETQSTFHLYKHNDKKYHIDYCFLNPKSLKEFQILNSEEWLQYSDHLPIQVEV
;
A
#
# COMPACT_ATOMS: atom_id res chain seq x y z
N MET A 1 -6.49 9.54 11.99
CA MET A 1 -5.83 8.22 12.08
C MET A 1 -4.63 8.23 11.16
N LYS A 2 -3.47 7.75 11.65
CA LYS A 2 -2.22 7.70 10.88
C LYS A 2 -2.00 6.30 10.32
N ILE A 3 -1.82 6.21 9.01
CA ILE A 3 -1.57 4.97 8.28
C ILE A 3 -0.24 5.10 7.55
N VAL A 4 0.60 4.06 7.64
CA VAL A 4 1.89 4.01 6.94
C VAL A 4 1.93 2.77 6.06
N SER A 5 2.34 2.93 4.80
CA SER A 5 2.63 1.81 3.90
C SER A 5 4.11 1.79 3.53
N TRP A 6 4.69 0.58 3.48
CA TRP A 6 6.09 0.40 3.14
C TRP A 6 6.39 -0.99 2.57
N ASN A 7 6.90 -1.04 1.37
CA ASN A 7 7.54 -2.25 0.90
C ASN A 7 8.91 -2.37 1.59
N CYS A 8 9.00 -3.31 2.53
CA CYS A 8 10.19 -3.48 3.38
C CYS A 8 11.34 -4.23 2.70
N ARG A 9 11.14 -4.77 1.49
CA ARG A 9 12.14 -5.59 0.78
C ARG A 9 12.60 -6.80 1.60
N GLY A 10 11.69 -7.48 2.29
CA GLY A 10 11.97 -8.65 3.13
C GLY A 10 12.65 -8.32 4.47
N ALA A 11 12.82 -9.35 5.29
CA ALA A 11 13.43 -9.26 6.62
C ALA A 11 12.77 -8.21 7.54
N PHE A 12 11.45 -8.07 7.47
CA PHE A 12 10.70 -7.09 8.27
C PHE A 12 10.89 -7.29 9.78
N ARG A 13 11.00 -8.55 10.23
CA ARG A 13 11.24 -8.91 11.64
C ARG A 13 12.44 -8.23 12.30
N VAL A 14 13.41 -7.74 11.50
CA VAL A 14 14.56 -6.99 12.01
C VAL A 14 14.51 -5.50 11.67
N LYS A 15 13.54 -5.08 10.85
CA LYS A 15 13.38 -3.70 10.40
C LYS A 15 12.22 -2.97 11.06
N PHE A 16 11.27 -3.69 11.68
CA PHE A 16 10.10 -3.04 12.29
C PHE A 16 10.47 -1.98 13.34
N PRO A 17 11.60 -2.06 14.09
CA PRO A 17 11.91 -1.02 15.08
C PRO A 17 12.10 0.38 14.47
N ILE A 18 12.47 0.47 13.18
CA ILE A 18 12.61 1.79 12.53
C ILE A 18 11.25 2.36 12.15
N ILE A 19 10.36 1.56 11.55
CA ILE A 19 9.05 2.05 11.13
C ILE A 19 8.14 2.29 12.33
N GLN A 20 8.32 1.56 13.42
CA GLN A 20 7.58 1.71 14.67
C GLN A 20 7.77 3.12 15.28
N LYS A 21 8.92 3.77 15.06
CA LYS A 21 9.18 5.15 15.49
C LYS A 21 8.19 6.16 14.91
N LEU A 22 7.55 5.85 13.79
CA LEU A 22 6.52 6.69 13.19
C LEU A 22 5.24 6.73 14.00
N ASN A 23 5.07 5.78 14.94
CA ASN A 23 3.91 5.68 15.83
C ASN A 23 2.56 5.74 15.10
N ALA A 24 2.48 5.08 13.93
CA ALA A 24 1.25 5.00 13.16
C ALA A 24 0.22 4.08 13.85
N ASP A 25 -1.05 4.28 13.54
CA ASP A 25 -2.14 3.45 14.06
C ASP A 25 -2.27 2.15 13.26
N ILE A 26 -1.91 2.21 11.95
CA ILE A 26 -1.96 1.10 11.01
C ILE A 26 -0.69 1.09 10.16
N TYR A 27 -0.16 -0.10 9.94
CA TYR A 27 0.95 -0.34 9.01
C TYR A 27 0.56 -1.37 7.96
N VAL A 28 0.75 -1.01 6.69
CA VAL A 28 0.53 -1.88 5.52
C VAL A 28 1.91 -2.21 4.95
N ILE A 29 2.38 -3.43 5.17
CA ILE A 29 3.78 -3.82 4.90
C ILE A 29 3.83 -4.86 3.79
N GLN A 30 4.43 -4.48 2.67
CA GLN A 30 4.68 -5.37 1.56
C GLN A 30 6.04 -6.08 1.73
N GLU A 31 6.14 -7.27 1.16
CA GLU A 31 7.30 -8.16 1.23
C GLU A 31 7.68 -8.59 2.66
N CYS A 32 6.78 -8.49 3.63
CA CYS A 32 7.04 -8.96 4.99
C CYS A 32 6.88 -10.48 5.12
N GLU A 33 7.62 -11.06 6.06
CA GLU A 33 7.47 -12.47 6.42
C GLU A 33 6.14 -12.73 7.14
N ASN A 34 5.68 -13.99 7.08
CA ASN A 34 4.53 -14.45 7.85
C ASN A 34 4.83 -14.35 9.37
N PRO A 35 4.10 -13.52 10.13
CA PRO A 35 4.34 -13.33 11.56
C PRO A 35 4.21 -14.62 12.39
N GLU A 36 3.36 -15.55 11.96
CA GLU A 36 3.17 -16.84 12.65
C GLU A 36 4.45 -17.71 12.69
N LYS A 37 5.36 -17.50 11.74
CA LYS A 37 6.64 -18.23 11.68
C LYS A 37 7.72 -17.62 12.57
N TYR A 38 7.52 -16.39 13.02
CA TYR A 38 8.49 -15.64 13.82
C TYR A 38 7.83 -14.93 15.01
N PRO A 39 7.00 -15.65 15.82
CA PRO A 39 6.17 -15.03 16.85
C PRO A 39 6.99 -14.24 17.87
N GLN A 40 8.20 -14.72 18.21
CA GLN A 40 9.08 -14.06 19.17
C GLN A 40 9.56 -12.66 18.71
N HIS A 41 9.52 -12.39 17.40
CA HIS A 41 9.89 -11.08 16.86
C HIS A 41 8.66 -10.18 16.71
N PHE A 42 7.58 -10.72 16.17
CA PHE A 42 6.38 -9.92 15.84
C PHE A 42 5.51 -9.60 17.06
N SER A 43 5.60 -10.36 18.16
CA SER A 43 4.92 -10.02 19.41
C SER A 43 5.36 -8.67 20.01
N GLU A 44 6.57 -8.21 19.69
CA GLU A 44 7.09 -6.91 20.12
C GLU A 44 6.61 -5.75 19.21
N PHE A 45 6.10 -6.06 18.01
CA PHE A 45 5.62 -5.04 17.08
C PHE A 45 4.16 -4.70 17.34
N LEU A 46 3.23 -5.40 16.68
CA LEU A 46 1.79 -5.24 16.88
C LEU A 46 1.12 -6.61 16.81
N PRO A 47 0.44 -7.04 17.88
CA PRO A 47 -0.11 -8.38 17.96
C PRO A 47 -1.34 -8.58 17.05
N ASN A 48 -2.03 -7.49 16.68
CA ASN A 48 -3.20 -7.55 15.81
C ASN A 48 -2.79 -7.35 14.38
N TYR A 49 -2.85 -8.40 13.58
CA TYR A 49 -2.49 -8.35 12.17
C TYR A 49 -3.32 -9.33 11.34
N ILE A 50 -3.35 -9.04 10.03
CA ILE A 50 -3.80 -9.96 8.98
C ILE A 50 -2.68 -10.02 7.95
N TRP A 51 -2.37 -11.23 7.49
CA TRP A 51 -1.28 -11.47 6.55
C TRP A 51 -1.72 -12.42 5.45
N CYS A 52 -1.25 -12.20 4.21
CA CYS A 52 -1.39 -13.13 3.10
C CYS A 52 -0.07 -13.24 2.32
N GLY A 53 0.22 -14.41 1.80
CA GLY A 53 1.38 -14.68 0.97
C GLY A 53 1.43 -16.12 0.50
N GLU A 54 2.08 -16.36 -0.65
CA GLU A 54 2.27 -17.71 -1.19
C GLU A 54 3.41 -18.45 -0.48
N LYS A 55 4.35 -17.70 0.10
CA LYS A 55 5.51 -18.23 0.83
C LYS A 55 5.66 -17.48 2.15
N ASP A 56 5.97 -18.19 3.22
CA ASP A 56 6.16 -17.59 4.55
C ASP A 56 7.25 -16.49 4.60
N SER A 57 8.13 -16.46 3.62
CA SER A 57 9.23 -15.48 3.58
C SER A 57 8.84 -14.12 3.00
N LYS A 58 7.71 -14.03 2.28
CA LYS A 58 7.24 -12.80 1.65
C LYS A 58 5.73 -12.79 1.47
N GLY A 59 5.10 -11.71 1.87
CA GLY A 59 3.68 -11.48 1.71
C GLY A 59 3.33 -10.03 1.98
N LEU A 60 2.03 -9.79 2.10
CA LEU A 60 1.45 -8.54 2.52
C LEU A 60 0.90 -8.69 3.93
N GLY A 61 1.21 -7.75 4.83
CA GLY A 61 0.67 -7.71 6.18
C GLY A 61 0.04 -6.36 6.50
N ILE A 62 -1.11 -6.39 7.18
CA ILE A 62 -1.72 -5.21 7.82
C ILE A 62 -1.63 -5.41 9.32
N PHE A 63 -0.97 -4.49 10.01
CA PHE A 63 -0.74 -4.49 11.45
C PHE A 63 -1.40 -3.26 12.07
N VAL A 64 -2.12 -3.45 13.18
CA VAL A 64 -2.84 -2.34 13.83
C VAL A 64 -2.55 -2.26 15.31
N LYS A 65 -2.61 -1.05 15.89
CA LYS A 65 -2.54 -0.86 17.33
C LYS A 65 -3.66 -1.59 18.06
N PRO A 66 -3.47 -1.99 19.34
CA PRO A 66 -4.48 -2.73 20.11
C PRO A 66 -5.86 -2.07 20.23
N ASN A 67 -5.89 -0.73 20.15
CA ASN A 67 -7.13 0.07 20.24
C ASN A 67 -7.81 0.28 18.88
N VAL A 68 -7.27 -0.28 17.80
CA VAL A 68 -7.87 -0.22 16.45
C VAL A 68 -8.57 -1.55 16.18
N LYS A 69 -9.88 -1.50 15.97
CA LYS A 69 -10.67 -2.66 15.54
C LYS A 69 -10.38 -2.93 14.07
N MET A 70 -10.09 -4.18 13.73
CA MET A 70 -9.83 -4.63 12.36
C MET A 70 -10.53 -5.95 12.10
N GLU A 71 -11.35 -6.01 11.07
CA GLU A 71 -12.06 -7.21 10.62
C GLU A 71 -11.89 -7.36 9.11
N LEU A 72 -11.78 -8.62 8.62
CA LEU A 72 -11.74 -8.87 7.17
C LEU A 72 -13.07 -8.47 6.52
N ASN A 73 -13.01 -7.80 5.37
CA ASN A 73 -14.16 -7.62 4.51
C ASN A 73 -14.44 -8.90 3.71
N ASP A 74 -15.69 -9.16 3.40
CA ASP A 74 -16.11 -10.26 2.52
C ASP A 74 -16.00 -9.84 1.04
N TRP A 75 -14.82 -9.34 0.64
CA TRP A 75 -14.55 -8.97 -0.73
C TRP A 75 -13.86 -10.12 -1.46
N PRO A 76 -14.40 -10.57 -2.62
CA PRO A 76 -13.84 -11.70 -3.33
C PRO A 76 -12.41 -11.42 -3.82
N VAL A 77 -11.53 -12.37 -3.53
CA VAL A 77 -10.10 -12.35 -3.95
C VAL A 77 -9.84 -13.40 -5.04
N TYR A 78 -10.59 -14.54 -5.03
CA TYR A 78 -10.38 -15.68 -5.93
C TYR A 78 -8.92 -16.17 -5.93
N CYS A 79 -8.30 -16.23 -7.12
CA CYS A 79 -6.90 -16.64 -7.30
C CYS A 79 -5.92 -15.44 -7.33
N LEU A 80 -6.42 -14.21 -7.11
CA LEU A 80 -5.58 -13.01 -7.09
C LEU A 80 -4.77 -12.96 -5.79
N ARG A 81 -3.62 -12.29 -5.83
CA ARG A 81 -2.62 -12.39 -4.78
C ARG A 81 -2.34 -11.05 -4.13
N HIS A 82 -2.03 -11.11 -2.84
CA HIS A 82 -1.50 -9.99 -2.07
C HIS A 82 -2.42 -8.75 -2.03
N PHE A 83 -3.72 -9.01 -1.87
CA PHE A 83 -4.74 -8.02 -1.59
C PHE A 83 -5.42 -8.38 -0.26
N ILE A 84 -5.45 -7.44 0.68
CA ILE A 84 -6.11 -7.60 1.98
C ILE A 84 -7.09 -6.45 2.15
N SER A 85 -8.38 -6.74 2.18
CA SER A 85 -9.42 -5.76 2.47
C SER A 85 -9.93 -5.95 3.90
N VAL A 86 -9.92 -4.89 4.68
CA VAL A 86 -10.35 -4.88 6.08
C VAL A 86 -11.25 -3.70 6.40
N LYS A 87 -12.20 -3.91 7.30
CA LYS A 87 -12.98 -2.86 7.95
C LYS A 87 -12.23 -2.37 9.19
N ILE A 88 -11.92 -1.08 9.23
CA ILE A 88 -11.26 -0.43 10.36
C ILE A 88 -12.27 0.40 11.15
N ASN A 89 -12.40 0.13 12.45
CA ASN A 89 -13.28 0.83 13.38
C ASN A 89 -14.73 0.97 12.87
N ASP A 90 -15.22 -0.02 12.15
CA ASP A 90 -16.55 -0.08 11.53
C ASP A 90 -16.84 1.04 10.50
N CYS A 91 -15.85 1.83 10.10
CA CYS A 91 -16.07 3.01 9.27
C CYS A 91 -15.17 3.13 8.02
N ILE A 92 -13.94 2.61 8.02
CA ILE A 92 -13.04 2.71 6.86
C ILE A 92 -12.85 1.32 6.25
N ASP A 93 -13.03 1.21 4.93
CA ASP A 93 -12.64 0.05 4.15
C ASP A 93 -11.21 0.24 3.66
N LEU A 94 -10.26 -0.37 4.36
CA LEU A 94 -8.84 -0.31 4.01
C LEU A 94 -8.46 -1.49 3.13
N LEU A 95 -7.98 -1.20 1.92
CA LEU A 95 -7.38 -2.20 1.03
C LEU A 95 -5.86 -2.02 1.01
N GLY A 96 -5.14 -3.00 1.55
CA GLY A 96 -3.71 -3.14 1.40
C GLY A 96 -3.37 -3.82 0.07
N VAL A 97 -2.38 -3.28 -0.65
CA VAL A 97 -1.97 -3.74 -1.98
C VAL A 97 -0.47 -4.03 -2.03
N TRP A 98 -0.12 -5.18 -2.60
CA TRP A 98 1.19 -5.48 -3.14
C TRP A 98 1.03 -6.13 -4.51
N ALA A 99 1.04 -5.33 -5.56
CA ALA A 99 0.84 -5.82 -6.92
C ALA A 99 2.10 -6.58 -7.39
N SER A 100 2.01 -7.91 -7.37
CA SER A 100 3.05 -8.79 -7.92
C SER A 100 2.78 -9.11 -9.40
N PRO A 101 3.76 -9.65 -10.15
CA PRO A 101 3.56 -9.92 -11.58
C PRO A 101 2.26 -10.70 -11.86
N PRO A 102 1.40 -10.24 -12.80
CA PRO A 102 1.61 -9.21 -13.81
C PRO A 102 1.33 -7.75 -13.37
N TYR A 103 1.58 -7.42 -12.11
CA TYR A 103 1.53 -6.07 -11.55
C TYR A 103 0.14 -5.42 -11.64
N ILE A 104 0.05 -4.26 -12.29
CA ILE A 104 -1.19 -3.48 -12.39
C ILE A 104 -2.34 -4.24 -13.07
N GLU A 105 -2.06 -5.21 -13.93
CA GLU A 105 -3.10 -6.01 -14.58
C GLU A 105 -3.84 -6.90 -13.59
N GLU A 106 -3.14 -7.48 -12.60
CA GLU A 106 -3.76 -8.27 -11.53
C GLU A 106 -4.58 -7.38 -10.59
N TYR A 107 -4.04 -6.21 -10.23
CA TYR A 107 -4.78 -5.24 -9.45
C TYR A 107 -6.02 -4.72 -10.19
N TYR A 108 -5.92 -4.42 -11.48
CA TYR A 108 -7.06 -4.01 -12.30
C TYR A 108 -8.19 -5.05 -12.26
N ILE A 109 -7.86 -6.34 -12.34
CA ILE A 109 -8.85 -7.41 -12.23
C ILE A 109 -9.48 -7.40 -10.83
N TYR A 110 -8.68 -7.29 -9.77
CA TYR A 110 -9.18 -7.19 -8.41
C TYR A 110 -10.13 -5.99 -8.24
N GLN A 111 -9.72 -4.83 -8.71
CA GLN A 111 -10.54 -3.61 -8.69
C GLN A 111 -11.86 -3.83 -9.45
N SER A 112 -11.82 -4.36 -10.67
CA SER A 112 -13.03 -4.59 -11.49
C SER A 112 -14.03 -5.55 -10.82
N ILE A 113 -13.54 -6.55 -10.08
CA ILE A 113 -14.39 -7.48 -9.33
C ILE A 113 -15.05 -6.79 -8.13
N ASN A 114 -14.33 -5.86 -7.48
CA ASN A 114 -14.72 -5.26 -6.22
C ASN A 114 -15.19 -3.81 -6.32
N ILE A 115 -15.23 -3.22 -7.50
CA ILE A 115 -15.50 -1.79 -7.70
C ILE A 115 -16.85 -1.33 -7.13
N ASP A 116 -17.84 -2.22 -7.06
CA ASP A 116 -19.14 -1.92 -6.48
C ASP A 116 -19.11 -1.83 -4.95
N ASN A 117 -18.09 -2.41 -4.31
CA ASN A 117 -17.85 -2.30 -2.87
C ASN A 117 -17.13 -0.99 -2.50
N TYR A 118 -16.58 -0.27 -3.48
CA TYR A 118 -15.83 0.97 -3.23
C TYR A 118 -16.78 2.15 -3.07
N ASP A 119 -16.61 2.86 -1.98
CA ASP A 119 -17.39 4.05 -1.62
C ASP A 119 -16.50 5.18 -1.08
N GLU A 120 -17.11 6.20 -0.49
CA GLU A 120 -16.41 7.36 0.08
C GLU A 120 -15.54 7.05 1.30
N ASN A 121 -15.71 5.87 1.91
CA ASN A 121 -14.92 5.40 3.06
C ASN A 121 -13.76 4.48 2.64
N THR A 122 -13.64 4.18 1.36
CA THR A 122 -12.60 3.30 0.84
C THR A 122 -11.25 4.01 0.80
N LEU A 123 -10.23 3.36 1.38
CA LEU A 123 -8.83 3.77 1.35
C LEU A 123 -7.99 2.61 0.81
N ILE A 124 -7.26 2.84 -0.27
CA ILE A 124 -6.42 1.84 -0.92
C ILE A 124 -4.98 2.30 -0.84
N ILE A 125 -4.09 1.48 -0.29
CA ILE A 125 -2.71 1.88 -0.06
C ILE A 125 -1.75 0.71 -0.26
N GLY A 126 -0.60 0.99 -0.87
CA GLY A 126 0.44 -0.02 -1.04
C GLY A 126 1.36 0.21 -2.22
N ASP A 127 2.09 -0.86 -2.56
CA ASP A 127 2.97 -0.95 -3.71
C ASP A 127 2.20 -1.51 -4.91
N PHE A 128 1.96 -0.65 -5.88
CA PHE A 128 1.27 -1.02 -7.13
C PHE A 128 2.22 -1.53 -8.20
N ASN A 129 3.51 -1.38 -8.00
CA ASN A 129 4.53 -1.72 -8.99
C ASN A 129 4.20 -1.18 -10.40
N SER A 130 3.60 0.00 -10.46
CA SER A 130 3.04 0.58 -11.67
C SER A 130 3.08 2.10 -11.65
N ASN A 131 3.12 2.67 -12.86
CA ASN A 131 2.95 4.09 -13.12
C ASN A 131 2.49 4.25 -14.57
N VAL A 132 1.84 5.35 -14.92
CA VAL A 132 1.31 5.63 -16.26
C VAL A 132 2.38 5.55 -17.35
N ILE A 133 3.65 5.78 -17.02
CA ILE A 133 4.77 5.69 -17.97
C ILE A 133 4.92 4.31 -18.62
N TRP A 134 4.36 3.26 -18.01
CA TRP A 134 4.36 1.88 -18.52
C TRP A 134 3.03 1.42 -19.11
N ASP A 135 2.04 2.29 -19.26
CA ASP A 135 0.70 1.93 -19.76
C ASP A 135 0.72 1.17 -21.09
N LYS A 136 1.65 1.53 -21.99
CA LYS A 136 1.83 0.86 -23.28
C LYS A 136 2.15 -0.63 -23.17
N ASP A 137 2.70 -1.06 -22.05
CA ASP A 137 3.15 -2.43 -21.82
C ASP A 137 2.04 -3.31 -21.23
N HIS A 138 0.91 -2.70 -20.75
CA HIS A 138 -0.19 -3.36 -20.05
C HIS A 138 -1.55 -3.33 -20.79
N GLY A 139 -1.58 -2.82 -22.03
CA GLY A 139 -2.78 -2.77 -22.85
C GLY A 139 -3.92 -1.99 -22.18
N LYS A 140 -5.11 -2.63 -22.04
CA LYS A 140 -6.30 -1.98 -21.43
C LYS A 140 -6.36 -2.09 -19.90
N ARG A 141 -5.52 -2.92 -19.30
CA ARG A 141 -5.47 -3.14 -17.85
C ARG A 141 -4.28 -2.42 -17.26
N ASN A 142 -4.18 -1.14 -17.55
CA ASN A 142 -3.04 -0.30 -17.24
C ASN A 142 -3.33 0.66 -16.07
N HIS A 143 -2.32 1.41 -15.68
CA HIS A 143 -2.40 2.35 -14.56
C HIS A 143 -3.47 3.42 -14.78
N SER A 144 -3.51 4.03 -15.97
CA SER A 144 -4.51 5.05 -16.31
C SER A 144 -5.95 4.53 -16.21
N ALA A 145 -6.19 3.27 -16.58
CA ALA A 145 -7.52 2.66 -16.47
C ALA A 145 -7.92 2.50 -15.00
N VAL A 146 -7.00 2.04 -14.14
CA VAL A 146 -7.19 1.96 -12.69
C VAL A 146 -7.56 3.32 -12.11
N VAL A 147 -6.75 4.34 -12.38
CA VAL A 147 -6.97 5.70 -11.87
C VAL A 147 -8.30 6.29 -12.36
N ALA A 148 -8.67 6.05 -13.63
CA ALA A 148 -9.92 6.54 -14.19
C ALA A 148 -11.17 5.94 -13.51
N GLU A 149 -11.16 4.62 -13.23
CA GLU A 149 -12.26 3.96 -12.52
C GLU A 149 -12.36 4.43 -11.05
N LEU A 150 -11.24 4.58 -10.34
CA LEU A 150 -11.21 5.13 -8.98
C LEU A 150 -11.74 6.58 -8.95
N LYS A 151 -11.32 7.40 -9.90
CA LYS A 151 -11.80 8.79 -10.02
C LYS A 151 -13.31 8.86 -10.26
N ALA A 152 -13.89 7.92 -11.00
CA ALA A 152 -15.35 7.84 -11.19
C ALA A 152 -16.12 7.57 -9.87
N LYS A 153 -15.44 6.97 -8.87
CA LYS A 153 -15.92 6.76 -7.49
C LYS A 153 -15.54 7.90 -6.54
N ASN A 154 -14.96 8.99 -7.05
CA ASN A 154 -14.41 10.09 -6.25
C ASN A 154 -13.28 9.65 -5.28
N ILE A 155 -12.52 8.64 -5.70
CA ILE A 155 -11.31 8.15 -5.04
C ILE A 155 -10.11 8.61 -5.87
N VAL A 156 -9.19 9.36 -5.29
CA VAL A 156 -8.06 9.99 -5.99
C VAL A 156 -6.74 9.66 -5.31
N SER A 157 -5.64 9.73 -6.04
CA SER A 157 -4.31 9.62 -5.47
C SER A 157 -4.04 10.79 -4.51
N ALA A 158 -3.70 10.46 -3.26
CA ALA A 158 -3.37 11.45 -2.23
C ALA A 158 -2.20 12.34 -2.66
N TYR A 159 -1.15 11.74 -3.24
CA TYR A 159 0.00 12.49 -3.77
C TYR A 159 -0.42 13.54 -4.78
N HIS A 160 -1.12 13.13 -5.84
CA HIS A 160 -1.52 14.02 -6.92
C HIS A 160 -2.55 15.07 -6.47
N TYR A 161 -3.41 14.72 -5.51
CA TYR A 161 -4.34 15.68 -4.93
C TYR A 161 -3.63 16.78 -4.14
N VAL A 162 -2.59 16.45 -3.36
CA VAL A 162 -1.84 17.41 -2.54
C VAL A 162 -0.87 18.25 -3.37
N THR A 163 -0.16 17.64 -4.33
CA THR A 163 0.88 18.31 -5.11
C THR A 163 0.33 19.05 -6.34
N GLY A 164 -0.80 18.59 -6.89
CA GLY A 164 -1.32 19.05 -8.18
C GLY A 164 -0.52 18.56 -9.38
N GLU A 165 0.45 17.67 -9.18
CA GLU A 165 1.24 17.08 -10.26
C GLU A 165 0.40 16.09 -11.08
N GLN A 166 0.83 15.83 -12.30
CA GLN A 166 0.17 14.87 -13.19
C GLN A 166 0.80 13.50 -13.07
N GLU A 167 0.00 12.45 -13.29
CA GLU A 167 0.48 11.07 -13.39
C GLU A 167 1.61 10.97 -14.43
N GLY A 168 2.72 10.32 -14.06
CA GLY A 168 3.92 10.19 -14.87
C GLY A 168 4.86 11.38 -14.88
N GLN A 169 4.55 12.43 -14.11
CA GLN A 169 5.37 13.64 -13.97
C GLN A 169 5.73 13.92 -12.50
N GLU A 170 5.65 12.89 -11.66
CA GLU A 170 5.90 12.99 -10.23
C GLU A 170 7.35 13.42 -9.97
N THR A 171 7.51 14.50 -9.21
CA THR A 171 8.84 15.00 -8.81
C THR A 171 9.43 14.23 -7.62
N GLN A 172 8.58 13.53 -6.85
CA GLN A 172 8.99 12.68 -5.74
C GLN A 172 8.79 11.21 -6.09
N SER A 173 9.86 10.43 -5.98
CA SER A 173 9.83 8.98 -6.16
C SER A 173 9.55 8.27 -4.84
N THR A 174 8.93 7.09 -4.92
CA THR A 174 8.77 6.18 -3.78
C THR A 174 9.70 4.97 -3.87
N PHE A 175 10.26 4.70 -5.05
CA PHE A 175 11.13 3.56 -5.31
C PHE A 175 12.43 3.97 -6.00
N HIS A 176 13.54 3.39 -5.57
CA HIS A 176 14.90 3.63 -6.08
C HIS A 176 15.50 2.31 -6.56
N LEU A 177 15.41 2.01 -7.85
CA LEU A 177 15.87 0.75 -8.43
C LEU A 177 17.34 0.49 -8.09
N TYR A 178 17.61 -0.64 -7.42
CA TYR A 178 18.93 -1.00 -6.89
C TYR A 178 19.56 0.05 -5.96
N LYS A 179 18.73 0.89 -5.34
CA LYS A 179 19.16 2.04 -4.52
C LYS A 179 19.98 3.09 -5.31
N HIS A 180 19.86 3.11 -6.63
CA HIS A 180 20.49 4.09 -7.49
C HIS A 180 19.66 5.38 -7.59
N ASN A 181 20.34 6.51 -7.52
CA ASN A 181 19.70 7.82 -7.56
C ASN A 181 19.20 8.26 -8.94
N ASP A 182 19.62 7.60 -10.01
CA ASP A 182 19.30 7.91 -11.40
C ASP A 182 18.10 7.09 -11.96
N LYS A 183 17.65 6.05 -11.22
CA LYS A 183 16.52 5.20 -11.61
C LYS A 183 15.47 5.18 -10.49
N LYS A 184 14.66 6.21 -10.47
CA LYS A 184 13.63 6.43 -9.47
C LYS A 184 12.25 6.42 -10.10
N TYR A 185 11.27 5.87 -9.40
CA TYR A 185 9.90 5.78 -9.86
C TYR A 185 8.93 6.06 -8.72
N HIS A 186 7.75 6.55 -9.05
CA HIS A 186 6.62 6.67 -8.14
C HIS A 186 5.70 5.48 -8.38
N ILE A 187 5.69 4.51 -7.48
CA ILE A 187 4.94 3.24 -7.65
C ILE A 187 4.18 2.80 -6.40
N ASP A 188 4.39 3.49 -5.28
CA ASP A 188 3.61 3.31 -4.06
C ASP A 188 2.58 4.43 -3.96
N TYR A 189 1.31 4.07 -3.77
CA TYR A 189 0.19 5.02 -3.80
C TYR A 189 -0.71 4.87 -2.59
N CYS A 190 -1.41 5.96 -2.27
CA CYS A 190 -2.60 5.96 -1.45
C CYS A 190 -3.74 6.60 -2.24
N PHE A 191 -4.84 5.87 -2.45
CA PHE A 191 -6.05 6.36 -3.09
C PHE A 191 -7.17 6.42 -2.05
N LEU A 192 -7.87 7.55 -1.98
CA LEU A 192 -8.96 7.77 -1.04
C LEU A 192 -9.87 8.92 -1.51
N ASN A 193 -11.02 9.08 -0.83
CA ASN A 193 -11.84 10.26 -1.01
C ASN A 193 -11.09 11.49 -0.49
N PRO A 194 -10.92 12.56 -1.29
CA PRO A 194 -10.15 13.74 -0.88
C PRO A 194 -10.70 14.44 0.37
N LYS A 195 -11.99 14.28 0.70
CA LYS A 195 -12.58 14.84 1.92
C LYS A 195 -12.07 14.19 3.20
N SER A 196 -11.61 12.95 3.12
CA SER A 196 -11.05 12.21 4.25
C SER A 196 -9.57 12.50 4.47
N LEU A 197 -8.89 13.08 3.48
CA LEU A 197 -7.46 13.36 3.53
C LEU A 197 -7.15 14.58 4.39
N LYS A 198 -6.35 14.39 5.43
CA LYS A 198 -5.79 15.48 6.26
C LYS A 198 -4.36 15.79 5.89
N GLU A 199 -3.53 14.75 5.72
CA GLU A 199 -2.12 14.89 5.38
C GLU A 199 -1.65 13.69 4.57
N PHE A 200 -0.74 13.92 3.63
CA PHE A 200 0.01 12.87 2.91
C PHE A 200 1.46 13.28 2.79
N GLN A 201 2.37 12.35 2.99
CA GLN A 201 3.80 12.57 2.77
C GLN A 201 4.52 11.28 2.35
N ILE A 202 5.55 11.44 1.52
CA ILE A 202 6.57 10.43 1.27
C ILE A 202 7.70 10.69 2.25
N LEU A 203 8.08 9.70 3.06
CA LEU A 203 9.13 9.83 4.05
C LEU A 203 10.50 9.72 3.37
N ASN A 204 10.87 10.80 2.68
CA ASN A 204 12.07 10.84 1.86
C ASN A 204 13.29 11.19 2.72
N SER A 205 13.98 10.17 3.21
CA SER A 205 15.30 10.33 3.83
C SER A 205 16.24 9.19 3.40
N GLU A 206 17.54 9.48 3.38
CA GLU A 206 18.57 8.46 3.09
C GLU A 206 18.56 7.31 4.11
N GLU A 207 18.02 7.54 5.30
CA GLU A 207 17.88 6.52 6.34
C GLU A 207 17.03 5.34 5.85
N TRP A 208 15.89 5.60 5.17
CA TRP A 208 15.02 4.54 4.66
C TRP A 208 15.66 3.69 3.58
N LEU A 209 16.49 4.30 2.73
CA LEU A 209 17.20 3.59 1.65
C LEU A 209 18.28 2.63 2.18
N GLN A 210 18.67 2.73 3.44
CA GLN A 210 19.53 1.71 4.08
C GLN A 210 18.77 0.39 4.26
N TYR A 211 17.46 0.43 4.47
CA TYR A 211 16.61 -0.73 4.80
C TYR A 211 15.86 -1.28 3.59
N SER A 212 15.40 -0.42 2.70
CA SER A 212 14.64 -0.81 1.51
C SER A 212 15.05 0.04 0.31
N ASP A 213 14.69 -0.37 -0.89
CA ASP A 213 14.67 0.43 -2.10
C ASP A 213 13.37 1.22 -2.28
N HIS A 214 12.37 0.98 -1.40
CA HIS A 214 11.17 1.80 -1.29
C HIS A 214 11.22 2.75 -0.09
N LEU A 215 10.64 3.93 -0.28
CA LEU A 215 10.38 4.89 0.79
C LEU A 215 8.99 4.67 1.36
N PRO A 216 8.79 4.80 2.68
CA PRO A 216 7.45 4.72 3.24
C PRO A 216 6.59 5.90 2.80
N ILE A 217 5.30 5.63 2.57
CA ILE A 217 4.27 6.66 2.43
C ILE A 217 3.41 6.71 3.68
N GLN A 218 3.05 7.91 4.11
CA GLN A 218 2.21 8.15 5.27
C GLN A 218 0.99 8.96 4.88
N VAL A 219 -0.17 8.57 5.38
CA VAL A 219 -1.42 9.32 5.23
C VAL A 219 -2.09 9.51 6.59
N GLU A 220 -2.70 10.67 6.80
CA GLU A 220 -3.59 10.93 7.92
C GLU A 220 -5.02 11.18 7.42
N VAL A 221 -5.98 10.49 8.05
CA VAL A 221 -7.41 10.56 7.77
C VAL A 221 -8.23 10.80 9.03
#